data_6b0b84564c2f543624c357a72fe23b0f
#
_entry.id   6b0b84564c2f543624c357a72fe23b0f
#
_cell.length_a   1.000
_cell.length_b   1.000
_cell.length_c   1.000
_cell.angle_alpha   90.00
_cell.angle_beta   90.00
_cell.angle_gamma   90.00
#
_symmetry.space_group_name_H-M   'P 1'
#
loop_
_entity.id
_entity.type
_entity.pdbx_description
1 polymer ?
#
loop_
_entity_poly.entity_id
_entity_poly.type
_entity_poly.pdbx_seq_one_letter_code
_entity_poly.pdbx_strand_id
1 'polypeptide(L)'
;MTDERDDADFSRSNQAEQAGSGFPQVPAPEREPLFNIPSVIVFIVAVTVLIEVLVNWLLDDTAVNALYYYGGFIPARYAGSLSGELLPALTSPVTYAFLHGGWEHLIFNDIWLAVFGTPVALRIGVVRFAVFWIVTSVAAAFAFDIANFGSETLLVGASGAISGLTGAACRFVWSGDGSMRDPALSAIQRRLSVMETLRSREVLLFIAFWLVANVVLAGLGVGATEQAQAIAWQAHLGGFLAGFLLFPLFDPVGKGAA
;
A
#
# COMPACT_ATOMS: atom_id res chain seq x y z
N MET A 1 35.23 73.22 -20.86
CA MET A 1 34.37 73.46 -19.69
C MET A 1 33.11 72.69 -19.98
N THR A 2 33.25 71.40 -19.85
CA THR A 2 32.26 70.39 -20.21
C THR A 2 31.61 69.80 -18.94
N ASP A 3 30.43 69.75 -19.03
CA ASP A 3 29.27 69.50 -18.23
C ASP A 3 29.39 68.26 -17.27
N GLU A 4 29.79 68.51 -16.05
CA GLU A 4 29.82 67.48 -14.96
C GLU A 4 28.46 67.30 -14.22
N ARG A 5 27.39 67.96 -14.71
CA ARG A 5 26.09 67.95 -14.03
C ARG A 5 25.14 66.89 -14.54
N ASP A 6 25.30 66.34 -15.73
CA ASP A 6 24.42 65.31 -16.26
C ASP A 6 24.70 63.90 -15.75
N ASP A 7 25.95 63.58 -15.37
CA ASP A 7 26.30 62.27 -14.89
C ASP A 7 25.86 62.02 -13.42
N ALA A 8 25.67 63.08 -12.63
CA ALA A 8 25.24 62.99 -11.25
C ALA A 8 23.71 62.75 -11.12
N ASP A 9 22.93 63.18 -12.10
CA ASP A 9 21.47 63.02 -12.07
C ASP A 9 21.04 61.64 -12.60
N PHE A 10 21.81 61.05 -13.53
CA PHE A 10 21.57 59.71 -14.05
C PHE A 10 21.91 58.64 -13.03
N SER A 11 22.92 58.88 -12.19
CA SER A 11 23.26 57.93 -11.12
C SER A 11 22.28 57.95 -9.92
N ARG A 12 21.61 59.09 -9.69
CA ARG A 12 20.59 59.20 -8.62
C ARG A 12 19.25 58.59 -9.04
N SER A 13 18.87 58.69 -10.33
CA SER A 13 17.65 58.06 -10.83
C SER A 13 17.73 56.52 -10.77
N ASN A 14 18.88 55.92 -11.09
CA ASN A 14 19.09 54.48 -11.00
C ASN A 14 19.15 53.95 -9.55
N GLN A 15 19.59 54.78 -8.57
CA GLN A 15 19.56 54.36 -7.15
C GLN A 15 18.17 54.48 -6.52
N ALA A 16 17.32 55.38 -7.00
CA ALA A 16 15.94 55.53 -6.55
C ALA A 16 15.04 54.40 -7.08
N GLU A 17 15.32 53.89 -8.28
CA GLU A 17 14.56 52.76 -8.86
C GLU A 17 14.89 51.42 -8.23
N GLN A 18 16.09 51.24 -7.66
CA GLN A 18 16.48 50.03 -6.92
C GLN A 18 15.97 50.02 -5.47
N ALA A 19 15.54 51.15 -4.91
CA ALA A 19 15.04 51.25 -3.54
C ALA A 19 13.51 51.04 -3.41
N GLY A 20 12.79 50.84 -4.51
CA GLY A 20 11.33 50.92 -4.56
C GLY A 20 10.57 49.59 -4.75
N SER A 21 11.23 48.40 -4.84
CA SER A 21 10.49 47.16 -4.99
C SER A 21 10.52 46.34 -3.70
N GLY A 22 9.99 46.92 -2.64
CA GLY A 22 9.75 46.22 -1.36
C GLY A 22 8.54 45.28 -1.41
N PHE A 23 8.37 44.50 -2.47
CA PHE A 23 7.49 43.37 -2.43
C PHE A 23 8.15 42.27 -1.56
N PRO A 24 7.47 41.77 -0.53
CA PRO A 24 7.97 40.63 0.19
C PRO A 24 8.30 39.54 -0.83
N GLN A 25 9.56 39.10 -0.86
CA GLN A 25 9.92 37.93 -1.66
C GLN A 25 9.13 36.73 -1.08
N VAL A 26 8.09 36.34 -1.81
CA VAL A 26 7.40 35.06 -1.50
C VAL A 26 8.47 33.99 -1.66
N PRO A 27 8.81 33.24 -0.59
CA PRO A 27 9.75 32.13 -0.72
C PRO A 27 9.29 31.26 -1.88
N ALA A 28 10.22 30.91 -2.77
CA ALA A 28 9.90 29.96 -3.82
C ALA A 28 9.30 28.70 -3.15
N PRO A 29 8.17 28.20 -3.65
CA PRO A 29 7.58 27.00 -3.06
C PRO A 29 8.66 25.92 -3.01
N GLU A 30 8.90 25.40 -1.83
CA GLU A 30 9.80 24.24 -1.66
C GLU A 30 9.32 23.19 -2.64
N ARG A 31 10.23 22.70 -3.49
CA ARG A 31 9.91 21.64 -4.44
C ARG A 31 9.58 20.41 -3.62
N GLU A 32 8.31 20.16 -3.44
CA GLU A 32 7.88 18.86 -2.87
C GLU A 32 8.41 17.75 -3.80
N PRO A 33 9.05 16.72 -3.24
CA PRO A 33 9.51 15.59 -4.04
C PRO A 33 8.31 14.99 -4.77
N LEU A 34 8.44 14.74 -6.08
CA LEU A 34 7.40 14.18 -6.95
C LEU A 34 6.84 12.83 -6.44
N PHE A 35 7.59 12.16 -5.55
CA PHE A 35 7.21 10.91 -4.91
C PHE A 35 7.52 11.00 -3.42
N ASN A 36 6.54 11.34 -2.61
CA ASN A 36 6.62 11.26 -1.16
C ASN A 36 6.15 9.87 -0.69
N ILE A 37 6.87 8.82 -1.12
CA ILE A 37 6.55 7.44 -0.75
C ILE A 37 7.14 7.18 0.65
N PRO A 38 6.33 6.76 1.64
CA PRO A 38 6.80 6.45 2.97
C PRO A 38 7.86 5.35 2.99
N SER A 39 8.86 5.48 3.89
CA SER A 39 9.98 4.54 3.98
C SER A 39 9.55 3.08 4.19
N VAL A 40 8.43 2.84 4.88
CA VAL A 40 7.91 1.49 5.08
C VAL A 40 7.43 0.85 3.77
N ILE A 41 6.88 1.62 2.86
CA ILE A 41 6.49 1.13 1.52
C ILE A 41 7.75 0.76 0.73
N VAL A 42 8.74 1.68 0.70
CA VAL A 42 10.02 1.44 0.02
C VAL A 42 10.72 0.20 0.59
N PHE A 43 10.67 0.01 1.91
CA PHE A 43 11.24 -1.16 2.56
C PHE A 43 10.56 -2.46 2.12
N ILE A 44 9.21 -2.51 2.09
CA ILE A 44 8.48 -3.71 1.67
C ILE A 44 8.80 -4.02 0.20
N VAL A 45 8.73 -3.02 -0.69
CA VAL A 45 9.10 -3.17 -2.11
C VAL A 45 10.53 -3.69 -2.27
N ALA A 46 11.49 -3.13 -1.52
CA ALA A 46 12.88 -3.58 -1.59
C ALA A 46 13.04 -5.04 -1.15
N VAL A 47 12.32 -5.46 -0.10
CA VAL A 47 12.36 -6.84 0.40
C VAL A 47 11.73 -7.80 -0.62
N THR A 48 10.56 -7.48 -1.18
CA THR A 48 9.87 -8.33 -2.17
C THR A 48 10.66 -8.45 -3.46
N VAL A 49 11.22 -7.34 -3.97
CA VAL A 49 12.12 -7.35 -5.13
C VAL A 49 13.38 -8.16 -4.86
N LEU A 50 14.01 -8.01 -3.68
CA LEU A 50 15.19 -8.80 -3.32
C LEU A 50 14.88 -10.30 -3.31
N ILE A 51 13.75 -10.72 -2.74
CA ILE A 51 13.34 -12.12 -2.71
C ILE A 51 13.15 -12.63 -4.14
N GLU A 52 12.47 -11.87 -5.01
CA GLU A 52 12.24 -12.26 -6.41
C GLU A 52 13.55 -12.37 -7.20
N VAL A 53 14.52 -11.47 -6.95
CA VAL A 53 15.88 -11.56 -7.51
C VAL A 53 16.58 -12.83 -7.04
N LEU A 54 16.52 -13.15 -5.75
CA LEU A 54 17.12 -14.37 -5.19
C LEU A 54 16.51 -15.61 -5.83
N VAL A 55 15.19 -15.69 -5.92
CA VAL A 55 14.45 -16.82 -6.50
C VAL A 55 14.80 -17.04 -7.97
N ASN A 56 14.89 -15.98 -8.76
CA ASN A 56 15.06 -16.12 -10.22
C ASN A 56 16.53 -16.28 -10.65
N TRP A 57 17.52 -15.82 -9.85
CA TRP A 57 18.91 -15.75 -10.33
C TRP A 57 19.97 -16.35 -9.40
N LEU A 58 19.64 -16.61 -8.13
CA LEU A 58 20.68 -16.98 -7.14
C LEU A 58 20.41 -18.30 -6.42
N LEU A 59 19.13 -18.70 -6.26
CA LEU A 59 18.78 -19.94 -5.59
C LEU A 59 18.62 -21.08 -6.61
N ASP A 60 18.99 -22.30 -6.21
CA ASP A 60 18.66 -23.51 -6.96
C ASP A 60 17.20 -23.95 -6.69
N ASP A 61 16.70 -24.87 -7.50
CA ASP A 61 15.31 -25.35 -7.41
C ASP A 61 14.96 -25.93 -6.03
N THR A 62 15.93 -26.55 -5.35
CA THR A 62 15.72 -27.11 -4.01
C THR A 62 15.50 -26.03 -2.98
N ALA A 63 16.31 -24.97 -3.02
CA ALA A 63 16.18 -23.80 -2.13
C ALA A 63 14.92 -23.01 -2.43
N VAL A 64 14.56 -22.83 -3.71
CA VAL A 64 13.31 -22.19 -4.14
C VAL A 64 12.10 -22.96 -3.60
N ASN A 65 12.05 -24.26 -3.82
CA ASN A 65 10.96 -25.10 -3.32
C ASN A 65 10.85 -25.05 -1.79
N ALA A 66 11.97 -25.08 -1.07
CA ALA A 66 11.98 -24.96 0.38
C ALA A 66 11.48 -23.57 0.83
N LEU A 67 11.87 -22.48 0.15
CA LEU A 67 11.41 -21.13 0.45
C LEU A 67 9.88 -21.00 0.30
N TYR A 68 9.31 -21.50 -0.80
CA TYR A 68 7.87 -21.46 -1.03
C TYR A 68 7.11 -22.40 -0.09
N TYR A 69 7.66 -23.58 0.18
CA TYR A 69 7.04 -24.54 1.09
C TYR A 69 6.96 -24.01 2.51
N TYR A 70 8.05 -23.48 3.07
CA TYR A 70 8.08 -23.00 4.46
C TYR A 70 7.56 -21.56 4.61
N GLY A 71 7.77 -20.70 3.64
CA GLY A 71 7.38 -19.28 3.69
C GLY A 71 5.95 -19.02 3.20
N GLY A 72 5.44 -19.80 2.27
CA GLY A 72 4.08 -19.70 1.75
C GLY A 72 3.04 -20.29 2.70
N PHE A 73 1.80 -19.83 2.58
CA PHE A 73 0.70 -20.30 3.43
C PHE A 73 0.01 -21.50 2.79
N ILE A 74 -0.10 -22.61 3.52
CA ILE A 74 -0.73 -23.86 3.07
C ILE A 74 -1.80 -24.29 4.09
N PRO A 75 -3.10 -24.34 3.72
CA PRO A 75 -4.21 -24.72 4.60
C PRO A 75 -4.06 -26.09 5.27
N ALA A 76 -3.46 -27.06 4.61
CA ALA A 76 -3.23 -28.40 5.14
C ALA A 76 -2.47 -28.44 6.48
N ARG A 77 -1.65 -27.39 6.77
CA ARG A 77 -0.94 -27.27 8.06
C ARG A 77 -1.89 -27.12 9.24
N TYR A 78 -3.03 -26.47 9.02
CA TYR A 78 -4.02 -26.17 10.06
C TYR A 78 -5.08 -27.29 10.20
N ALA A 79 -5.19 -28.14 9.19
CA ALA A 79 -6.05 -29.33 9.22
C ALA A 79 -5.38 -30.56 9.88
N GLY A 80 -4.14 -30.42 10.35
CA GLY A 80 -3.38 -31.52 10.96
C GLY A 80 -2.68 -32.45 9.97
N SER A 81 -2.82 -32.23 8.66
CA SER A 81 -2.19 -33.05 7.62
C SER A 81 -0.67 -32.91 7.58
N LEU A 82 -0.15 -31.76 8.01
CA LEU A 82 1.28 -31.43 8.12
C LEU A 82 1.64 -31.19 9.60
N SER A 83 1.25 -32.14 10.48
CA SER A 83 1.52 -32.04 11.91
C SER A 83 3.03 -32.09 12.20
N GLY A 84 3.50 -31.21 13.09
CA GLY A 84 4.92 -31.06 13.44
C GLY A 84 5.60 -29.84 12.80
N GLU A 85 4.96 -29.16 11.86
CA GLU A 85 5.48 -27.93 11.22
C GLU A 85 5.08 -26.66 12.00
N LEU A 86 5.37 -26.62 13.29
CA LEU A 86 4.96 -25.51 14.16
C LEU A 86 5.50 -24.15 13.68
N LEU A 87 6.78 -24.08 13.28
CA LEU A 87 7.39 -22.83 12.85
C LEU A 87 6.75 -22.28 11.57
N PRO A 88 6.63 -23.02 10.47
CA PRO A 88 5.89 -22.58 9.29
C PRO A 88 4.42 -22.23 9.58
N ALA A 89 3.74 -22.99 10.45
CA ALA A 89 2.36 -22.69 10.83
C ALA A 89 2.23 -21.33 11.54
N LEU A 90 3.21 -20.92 12.33
CA LEU A 90 3.21 -19.63 13.02
C LEU A 90 3.67 -18.47 12.13
N THR A 91 4.59 -18.70 11.21
CA THR A 91 5.21 -17.63 10.40
C THR A 91 4.53 -17.43 9.06
N SER A 92 4.07 -18.51 8.40
CA SER A 92 3.52 -18.41 7.04
C SER A 92 2.29 -17.54 6.89
N PRO A 93 1.43 -17.29 7.91
CA PRO A 93 0.36 -16.29 7.79
C PRO A 93 0.82 -14.86 7.54
N VAL A 94 2.12 -14.59 7.68
CA VAL A 94 2.74 -13.29 7.41
C VAL A 94 3.76 -13.38 6.29
N THR A 95 4.61 -14.42 6.28
CA THR A 95 5.73 -14.52 5.34
C THR A 95 5.27 -14.72 3.90
N TYR A 96 4.11 -15.35 3.67
CA TYR A 96 3.54 -15.54 2.33
C TYR A 96 3.36 -14.21 1.57
N ALA A 97 3.12 -13.12 2.31
CA ALA A 97 2.90 -11.78 1.75
C ALA A 97 4.18 -11.15 1.17
N PHE A 98 5.33 -11.77 1.32
CA PHE A 98 6.60 -11.33 0.74
C PHE A 98 7.06 -12.21 -0.43
N LEU A 99 6.39 -13.32 -0.69
CA LEU A 99 6.67 -14.23 -1.79
C LEU A 99 5.75 -13.93 -2.98
N HIS A 100 6.25 -14.06 -4.20
CA HIS A 100 5.45 -13.82 -5.40
C HIS A 100 5.67 -14.94 -6.42
N GLY A 101 4.66 -15.23 -7.24
CA GLY A 101 4.72 -16.25 -8.28
C GLY A 101 5.31 -15.73 -9.59
N GLY A 102 6.22 -14.75 -9.54
CA GLY A 102 6.91 -14.17 -10.68
C GLY A 102 6.79 -12.65 -10.76
N TRP A 103 7.57 -12.05 -11.67
CA TRP A 103 7.73 -10.60 -11.79
C TRP A 103 6.44 -9.83 -12.07
N GLU A 104 5.54 -10.36 -12.89
CA GLU A 104 4.26 -9.70 -13.17
C GLU A 104 3.43 -9.59 -11.90
N HIS A 105 3.34 -10.67 -11.14
CA HIS A 105 2.62 -10.70 -9.87
C HIS A 105 3.21 -9.71 -8.85
N LEU A 106 4.54 -9.66 -8.73
CA LEU A 106 5.26 -8.72 -7.88
C LEU A 106 4.98 -7.27 -8.29
N ILE A 107 5.16 -6.92 -9.57
CA ILE A 107 5.01 -5.55 -10.06
C ILE A 107 3.58 -5.04 -9.81
N PHE A 108 2.56 -5.85 -10.09
CA PHE A 108 1.18 -5.47 -9.80
C PHE A 108 0.96 -5.22 -8.31
N ASN A 109 1.49 -6.10 -7.44
CA ASN A 109 1.39 -5.90 -5.99
C ASN A 109 2.10 -4.62 -5.53
N ASP A 110 3.30 -4.35 -6.02
CA ASP A 110 4.09 -3.16 -5.63
C ASP A 110 3.41 -1.86 -6.09
N ILE A 111 2.81 -1.84 -7.29
CA ILE A 111 2.00 -0.70 -7.76
C ILE A 111 0.79 -0.47 -6.83
N TRP A 112 0.03 -1.52 -6.51
CA TRP A 112 -1.12 -1.40 -5.61
C TRP A 112 -0.72 -1.03 -4.18
N LEU A 113 0.42 -1.55 -3.70
CA LEU A 113 1.01 -1.15 -2.43
C LEU A 113 1.37 0.35 -2.43
N ALA A 114 1.99 0.85 -3.48
CA ALA A 114 2.31 2.27 -3.60
C ALA A 114 1.04 3.14 -3.60
N VAL A 115 -0.01 2.72 -4.31
CA VAL A 115 -1.28 3.45 -4.44
C VAL A 115 -2.07 3.48 -3.12
N PHE A 116 -2.33 2.34 -2.53
CA PHE A 116 -3.19 2.26 -1.33
C PHE A 116 -2.40 2.27 -0.02
N GLY A 117 -1.17 1.79 -0.03
CA GLY A 117 -0.31 1.79 1.15
C GLY A 117 0.17 3.20 1.54
N THR A 118 0.49 4.05 0.56
CA THR A 118 1.00 5.40 0.82
C THR A 118 0.06 6.24 1.68
N PRO A 119 -1.22 6.46 1.33
CA PRO A 119 -2.10 7.27 2.16
C PRO A 119 -2.34 6.65 3.55
N VAL A 120 -2.38 5.32 3.65
CA VAL A 120 -2.50 4.64 4.94
C VAL A 120 -1.24 4.84 5.77
N ALA A 121 -0.04 4.65 5.21
CA ALA A 121 1.22 4.80 5.93
C ALA A 121 1.45 6.25 6.41
N LEU A 122 1.12 7.25 5.57
CA LEU A 122 1.16 8.66 5.95
C LEU A 122 0.22 8.96 7.12
N ARG A 123 -0.95 8.33 7.15
CA ARG A 123 -1.95 8.54 8.19
C ARG A 123 -1.60 7.91 9.53
N ILE A 124 -1.19 6.65 9.53
CA ILE A 124 -1.01 5.89 10.78
C ILE A 124 0.43 5.78 11.26
N GLY A 125 1.39 6.16 10.41
CA GLY A 125 2.83 6.06 10.69
C GLY A 125 3.39 4.65 10.60
N VAL A 126 4.72 4.55 10.56
CA VAL A 126 5.46 3.32 10.23
C VAL A 126 5.13 2.14 11.15
N VAL A 127 5.14 2.35 12.48
CA VAL A 127 4.95 1.25 13.45
C VAL A 127 3.52 0.67 13.36
N ARG A 128 2.50 1.55 13.33
CA ARG A 128 1.11 1.10 13.21
C ARG A 128 0.87 0.46 11.84
N PHE A 129 1.50 0.95 10.79
CA PHE A 129 1.44 0.36 9.46
C PHE A 129 1.99 -1.07 9.46
N ALA A 130 3.16 -1.31 10.07
CA ALA A 130 3.74 -2.65 10.15
C ALA A 130 2.82 -3.63 10.90
N VAL A 131 2.25 -3.22 12.03
CA VAL A 131 1.29 -4.06 12.76
C VAL A 131 0.01 -4.28 11.94
N PHE A 132 -0.48 -3.24 11.26
CA PHE A 132 -1.67 -3.33 10.40
C PHE A 132 -1.45 -4.27 9.21
N TRP A 133 -0.25 -4.22 8.60
CA TRP A 133 0.18 -5.17 7.56
C TRP A 133 0.11 -6.61 8.05
N ILE A 134 0.67 -6.90 9.23
CA ILE A 134 0.61 -8.23 9.84
C ILE A 134 -0.83 -8.67 10.08
N VAL A 135 -1.66 -7.83 10.67
CA VAL A 135 -3.06 -8.15 10.98
C VAL A 135 -3.85 -8.45 9.71
N THR A 136 -3.69 -7.66 8.67
CA THR A 136 -4.39 -7.86 7.40
C THR A 136 -3.86 -9.06 6.62
N SER A 137 -2.54 -9.35 6.68
CA SER A 137 -1.95 -10.58 6.13
C SER A 137 -2.54 -11.81 6.80
N VAL A 138 -2.56 -11.85 8.12
CA VAL A 138 -3.10 -12.97 8.90
C VAL A 138 -4.59 -13.18 8.60
N ALA A 139 -5.38 -12.10 8.57
CA ALA A 139 -6.81 -12.19 8.26
C ALA A 139 -7.06 -12.73 6.83
N ALA A 140 -6.26 -12.28 5.87
CA ALA A 140 -6.32 -12.77 4.48
C ALA A 140 -5.97 -14.26 4.39
N ALA A 141 -4.90 -14.69 5.05
CA ALA A 141 -4.48 -16.09 5.07
C ALA A 141 -5.56 -17.01 5.66
N PHE A 142 -6.16 -16.62 6.78
CA PHE A 142 -7.22 -17.43 7.39
C PHE A 142 -8.55 -17.36 6.64
N ALA A 143 -8.87 -16.28 5.96
CA ALA A 143 -10.01 -16.25 5.04
C ALA A 143 -9.81 -17.22 3.86
N PHE A 144 -8.60 -17.35 3.36
CA PHE A 144 -8.22 -18.35 2.36
C PHE A 144 -8.30 -19.75 2.93
N ASP A 145 -7.80 -19.98 4.16
CA ASP A 145 -7.86 -21.27 4.84
C ASP A 145 -9.30 -21.78 5.01
N ILE A 146 -10.21 -20.93 5.46
CA ILE A 146 -11.64 -21.29 5.63
C ILE A 146 -12.25 -21.80 4.31
N ALA A 147 -11.90 -21.19 3.19
CA ALA A 147 -12.44 -21.56 1.88
C ALA A 147 -11.74 -22.79 1.27
N ASN A 148 -10.51 -23.10 1.71
CA ASN A 148 -9.65 -24.14 1.16
C ASN A 148 -9.16 -25.11 2.25
N PHE A 149 -9.94 -25.29 3.32
CA PHE A 149 -9.53 -26.05 4.51
C PHE A 149 -8.98 -27.42 4.16
N GLY A 150 -7.80 -27.72 4.67
CA GLY A 150 -7.11 -29.00 4.46
C GLY A 150 -6.48 -29.18 3.07
N SER A 151 -6.58 -28.20 2.17
CA SER A 151 -5.92 -28.29 0.86
C SER A 151 -4.42 -28.00 0.95
N GLU A 152 -3.65 -28.58 0.04
CA GLU A 152 -2.22 -28.30 -0.14
C GLU A 152 -1.97 -27.10 -1.05
N THR A 153 -3.02 -26.36 -1.38
CA THR A 153 -2.89 -25.17 -2.23
C THR A 153 -2.01 -24.13 -1.58
N LEU A 154 -0.99 -23.68 -2.31
CA LEU A 154 -0.07 -22.66 -1.86
C LEU A 154 -0.64 -21.26 -2.10
N LEU A 155 -0.69 -20.45 -1.04
CA LEU A 155 -0.98 -19.02 -1.11
C LEU A 155 0.33 -18.23 -0.99
N VAL A 156 0.59 -17.34 -1.95
CA VAL A 156 1.68 -16.36 -1.97
C VAL A 156 1.19 -15.02 -2.52
N GLY A 157 1.85 -13.94 -2.15
CA GLY A 157 1.60 -12.58 -2.66
C GLY A 157 1.16 -11.61 -1.58
N ALA A 158 1.58 -10.36 -1.73
CA ALA A 158 1.22 -9.25 -0.85
C ALA A 158 -0.26 -8.83 -0.96
N SER A 159 -0.96 -9.30 -1.97
CA SER A 159 -2.30 -8.82 -2.37
C SER A 159 -3.37 -8.93 -1.28
N GLY A 160 -3.27 -9.94 -0.40
CA GLY A 160 -4.15 -10.06 0.77
C GLY A 160 -3.99 -8.88 1.74
N ALA A 161 -2.75 -8.55 2.12
CA ALA A 161 -2.44 -7.39 2.95
C ALA A 161 -2.79 -6.07 2.26
N ILE A 162 -2.47 -5.94 0.97
CA ILE A 162 -2.79 -4.77 0.15
C ILE A 162 -4.30 -4.56 0.06
N SER A 163 -5.08 -5.63 -0.05
CA SER A 163 -6.54 -5.56 0.03
C SER A 163 -7.01 -4.98 1.37
N GLY A 164 -6.31 -5.29 2.47
CA GLY A 164 -6.55 -4.67 3.76
C GLY A 164 -6.24 -3.17 3.76
N LEU A 165 -5.13 -2.75 3.15
CA LEU A 165 -4.82 -1.33 2.96
C LEU A 165 -5.88 -0.63 2.08
N THR A 166 -6.38 -1.29 1.06
CA THR A 166 -7.47 -0.82 0.20
C THR A 166 -8.76 -0.62 1.00
N GLY A 167 -9.14 -1.58 1.83
CA GLY A 167 -10.28 -1.49 2.73
C GLY A 167 -10.16 -0.32 3.71
N ALA A 168 -8.97 -0.12 4.29
CA ALA A 168 -8.67 1.03 5.15
C ALA A 168 -8.79 2.36 4.39
N ALA A 169 -8.23 2.45 3.19
CA ALA A 169 -8.27 3.63 2.34
C ALA A 169 -9.70 4.06 1.99
N CYS A 170 -10.62 3.12 1.78
CA CYS A 170 -12.04 3.39 1.57
C CYS A 170 -12.69 4.20 2.72
N ARG A 171 -12.08 4.19 3.91
CA ARG A 171 -12.63 4.87 5.08
C ARG A 171 -12.29 6.36 5.16
N PHE A 172 -11.34 6.86 4.33
CA PHE A 172 -10.92 8.25 4.44
C PHE A 172 -10.47 8.91 3.13
N VAL A 173 -9.96 8.15 2.15
CA VAL A 173 -9.37 8.75 0.93
C VAL A 173 -10.38 9.58 0.14
N TRP A 174 -11.64 9.17 0.08
CA TRP A 174 -12.73 9.87 -0.62
C TRP A 174 -13.62 10.69 0.32
N SER A 175 -13.14 11.09 1.49
CA SER A 175 -13.88 11.98 2.38
C SER A 175 -13.43 13.43 2.20
N GLY A 176 -14.36 14.38 2.20
CA GLY A 176 -14.04 15.80 2.00
C GLY A 176 -13.33 16.06 0.68
N ASP A 177 -12.19 16.74 0.74
CA ASP A 177 -11.34 17.04 -0.43
C ASP A 177 -10.28 15.96 -0.73
N GLY A 178 -10.34 14.81 -0.04
CA GLY A 178 -9.42 13.70 -0.23
C GLY A 178 -9.56 13.08 -1.62
N SER A 179 -8.45 12.62 -2.17
CA SER A 179 -8.41 11.89 -3.44
C SER A 179 -7.16 11.01 -3.55
N MET A 180 -7.20 10.02 -4.42
CA MET A 180 -6.02 9.19 -4.71
C MET A 180 -4.88 9.96 -5.38
N ARG A 181 -5.14 11.18 -5.89
CA ARG A 181 -4.13 12.03 -6.55
C ARG A 181 -3.24 12.77 -5.55
N ASP A 182 -3.76 12.99 -4.34
CA ASP A 182 -3.03 13.63 -3.24
C ASP A 182 -3.12 12.75 -1.98
N PRO A 183 -2.20 11.80 -1.81
CA PRO A 183 -2.18 10.92 -0.65
C PRO A 183 -1.95 11.66 0.67
N ALA A 184 -1.20 12.77 0.66
CA ALA A 184 -0.93 13.56 1.87
C ALA A 184 -2.19 14.30 2.34
N LEU A 185 -2.91 14.94 1.42
CA LEU A 185 -4.19 15.55 1.71
C LEU A 185 -5.20 14.52 2.21
N SER A 186 -5.26 13.36 1.56
CA SER A 186 -6.16 12.27 1.95
C SER A 186 -5.84 11.74 3.35
N ALA A 187 -4.56 11.66 3.72
CA ALA A 187 -4.15 11.13 5.02
C ALA A 187 -4.66 11.96 6.20
N ILE A 188 -4.95 13.24 6.03
CA ILE A 188 -5.47 14.14 7.07
C ILE A 188 -6.99 14.29 7.06
N GLN A 189 -7.68 13.74 6.07
CA GLN A 189 -9.15 13.82 5.98
C GLN A 189 -9.86 13.08 7.11
N ARG A 190 -11.09 13.49 7.38
CA ARG A 190 -11.95 12.82 8.37
C ARG A 190 -12.18 11.36 7.99
N ARG A 191 -12.05 10.46 8.96
CA ARG A 191 -12.47 9.07 8.75
C ARG A 191 -13.98 8.97 8.70
N LEU A 192 -14.50 8.34 7.65
CA LEU A 192 -15.92 8.00 7.53
C LEU A 192 -16.30 6.86 8.49
N SER A 193 -17.47 6.86 9.05
CA SER A 193 -18.07 5.68 9.68
C SER A 193 -18.35 4.60 8.62
N VAL A 194 -18.61 3.36 9.05
CA VAL A 194 -19.00 2.28 8.12
C VAL A 194 -20.22 2.67 7.31
N MET A 195 -21.23 3.25 7.96
CA MET A 195 -22.48 3.64 7.30
C MET A 195 -22.28 4.79 6.31
N GLU A 196 -21.46 5.79 6.66
CA GLU A 196 -21.12 6.88 5.73
C GLU A 196 -20.36 6.37 4.52
N THR A 197 -19.39 5.47 4.73
CA THR A 197 -18.64 4.83 3.65
C THR A 197 -19.57 4.06 2.71
N LEU A 198 -20.48 3.27 3.25
CA LEU A 198 -21.47 2.50 2.48
C LEU A 198 -22.62 3.36 1.87
N ARG A 199 -22.68 4.64 2.17
CA ARG A 199 -23.58 5.61 1.50
C ARG A 199 -22.87 6.46 0.46
N SER A 200 -21.52 6.47 0.45
CA SER A 200 -20.75 7.18 -0.57
C SER A 200 -20.84 6.43 -1.90
N ARG A 201 -21.43 7.08 -2.92
CA ARG A 201 -21.54 6.49 -4.26
C ARG A 201 -20.17 6.18 -4.86
N GLU A 202 -19.20 7.05 -4.66
CA GLU A 202 -17.83 6.89 -5.18
C GLU A 202 -17.16 5.67 -4.59
N VAL A 203 -17.23 5.53 -3.27
CA VAL A 203 -16.66 4.38 -2.57
C VAL A 203 -17.36 3.08 -2.95
N LEU A 204 -18.70 3.09 -3.05
CA LEU A 204 -19.46 1.90 -3.48
C LEU A 204 -19.12 1.47 -4.90
N LEU A 205 -19.00 2.42 -5.84
CA LEU A 205 -18.59 2.12 -7.21
C LEU A 205 -17.18 1.55 -7.26
N PHE A 206 -16.25 2.10 -6.47
CA PHE A 206 -14.90 1.56 -6.35
C PHE A 206 -14.91 0.13 -5.77
N ILE A 207 -15.61 -0.10 -4.66
CA ILE A 207 -15.71 -1.44 -4.05
C ILE A 207 -16.33 -2.44 -5.01
N ALA A 208 -17.42 -2.06 -5.70
CA ALA A 208 -18.08 -2.92 -6.68
C ALA A 208 -17.15 -3.28 -7.84
N PHE A 209 -16.45 -2.27 -8.40
CA PHE A 209 -15.45 -2.50 -9.45
C PHE A 209 -14.33 -3.43 -8.95
N TRP A 210 -13.78 -3.16 -7.76
CA TRP A 210 -12.72 -3.95 -7.16
C TRP A 210 -13.14 -5.41 -6.94
N LEU A 211 -14.35 -5.64 -6.40
CA LEU A 211 -14.90 -7.00 -6.21
C LEU A 211 -15.09 -7.73 -7.53
N VAL A 212 -15.73 -7.08 -8.51
CA VAL A 212 -15.96 -7.67 -9.84
C VAL A 212 -14.62 -8.01 -10.50
N ALA A 213 -13.65 -7.10 -10.47
CA ALA A 213 -12.32 -7.35 -11.01
C ALA A 213 -11.66 -8.58 -10.36
N ASN A 214 -11.69 -8.69 -9.04
CA ASN A 214 -11.12 -9.84 -8.33
C ASN A 214 -11.80 -11.17 -8.71
N VAL A 215 -13.13 -11.22 -8.76
CA VAL A 215 -13.87 -12.45 -9.07
C VAL A 215 -13.71 -12.83 -10.55
N VAL A 216 -13.81 -11.85 -11.46
CA VAL A 216 -13.68 -12.09 -12.91
C VAL A 216 -12.26 -12.54 -13.25
N LEU A 217 -11.23 -11.83 -12.74
CA LEU A 217 -9.83 -12.20 -13.03
C LEU A 217 -9.48 -13.57 -12.46
N ALA A 218 -9.99 -13.91 -11.26
CA ALA A 218 -9.84 -15.25 -10.69
C ALA A 218 -10.52 -16.31 -11.57
N GLY A 219 -11.74 -16.05 -12.03
CA GLY A 219 -12.50 -16.96 -12.89
C GLY A 219 -11.87 -17.17 -14.28
N LEU A 220 -11.13 -16.16 -14.77
CA LEU A 220 -10.36 -16.26 -16.02
C LEU A 220 -8.99 -16.91 -15.84
N GLY A 221 -8.61 -17.31 -14.62
CA GLY A 221 -7.33 -17.92 -14.35
C GLY A 221 -6.15 -16.93 -14.43
N VAL A 222 -6.40 -15.63 -14.38
CA VAL A 222 -5.33 -14.62 -14.41
C VAL A 222 -4.40 -14.80 -13.19
N GLY A 223 -3.10 -14.83 -13.45
CA GLY A 223 -2.10 -15.07 -12.41
C GLY A 223 -1.90 -16.55 -12.04
N ALA A 224 -2.61 -17.48 -12.69
CA ALA A 224 -2.35 -18.90 -12.52
C ALA A 224 -1.03 -19.28 -13.21
N THR A 225 -0.17 -19.95 -12.46
CA THR A 225 1.07 -20.59 -12.98
C THR A 225 1.03 -22.08 -12.62
N GLU A 226 2.00 -22.86 -13.08
CA GLU A 226 2.13 -24.27 -12.67
C GLU A 226 2.31 -24.42 -11.16
N GLN A 227 2.88 -23.40 -10.49
CA GLN A 227 3.18 -23.41 -9.06
C GLN A 227 2.19 -22.58 -8.23
N ALA A 228 1.45 -21.63 -8.84
CA ALA A 228 0.50 -20.76 -8.14
C ALA A 228 -0.89 -20.83 -8.76
N GLN A 229 -1.91 -20.93 -7.90
CA GLN A 229 -3.29 -20.85 -8.34
C GLN A 229 -3.65 -19.46 -8.87
N ALA A 230 -4.75 -19.40 -9.66
CA ALA A 230 -5.44 -18.18 -9.97
C ALA A 230 -5.66 -17.30 -8.73
N ILE A 231 -5.85 -16.02 -8.94
CA ILE A 231 -6.06 -15.00 -7.90
C ILE A 231 -6.90 -15.55 -6.73
N ALA A 232 -6.31 -15.57 -5.55
CA ALA A 232 -6.94 -16.04 -4.31
C ALA A 232 -7.93 -14.98 -3.78
N TRP A 233 -9.06 -14.79 -4.48
CA TRP A 233 -10.04 -13.75 -4.16
C TRP A 233 -10.57 -13.82 -2.73
N GLN A 234 -10.58 -15.03 -2.11
CA GLN A 234 -10.98 -15.23 -0.72
C GLN A 234 -10.00 -14.51 0.24
N ALA A 235 -8.68 -14.63 0.00
CA ALA A 235 -7.67 -13.89 0.75
C ALA A 235 -7.85 -12.37 0.58
N HIS A 236 -8.13 -11.92 -0.64
CA HIS A 236 -8.39 -10.50 -0.90
C HIS A 236 -9.61 -10.00 -0.14
N LEU A 237 -10.71 -10.73 -0.16
CA LEU A 237 -11.92 -10.36 0.58
C LEU A 237 -11.65 -10.33 2.10
N GLY A 238 -10.97 -11.34 2.63
CA GLY A 238 -10.61 -11.40 4.06
C GLY A 238 -9.74 -10.23 4.49
N GLY A 239 -8.69 -9.94 3.73
CA GLY A 239 -7.82 -8.79 3.95
C GLY A 239 -8.59 -7.47 3.89
N PHE A 240 -9.39 -7.26 2.83
CA PHE A 240 -10.21 -6.07 2.66
C PHE A 240 -11.16 -5.84 3.84
N LEU A 241 -11.92 -6.84 4.23
CA LEU A 241 -12.85 -6.74 5.35
C LEU A 241 -12.14 -6.44 6.67
N ALA A 242 -11.02 -7.13 6.94
CA ALA A 242 -10.21 -6.85 8.11
C ALA A 242 -9.71 -5.40 8.12
N GLY A 243 -9.15 -4.93 7.00
CA GLY A 243 -8.67 -3.56 6.87
C GLY A 243 -9.80 -2.53 7.03
N PHE A 244 -10.92 -2.76 6.36
CA PHE A 244 -12.09 -1.87 6.41
C PHE A 244 -12.68 -1.74 7.83
N LEU A 245 -12.78 -2.85 8.57
CA LEU A 245 -13.42 -2.89 9.89
C LEU A 245 -12.47 -2.53 11.04
N LEU A 246 -11.20 -3.00 10.97
CA LEU A 246 -10.24 -2.83 12.06
C LEU A 246 -9.44 -1.55 11.98
N PHE A 247 -9.44 -0.84 10.84
CA PHE A 247 -8.71 0.41 10.66
C PHE A 247 -8.91 1.44 11.79
N PRO A 248 -10.12 1.63 12.36
CA PRO A 248 -10.33 2.55 13.48
C PRO A 248 -9.44 2.31 14.71
N LEU A 249 -8.96 1.08 14.90
CA LEU A 249 -8.06 0.74 16.02
C LEU A 249 -6.63 1.30 15.82
N PHE A 250 -6.26 1.53 14.57
CA PHE A 250 -4.94 2.00 14.16
C PHE A 250 -4.90 3.51 13.86
N ASP A 251 -6.06 4.12 13.62
CA ASP A 251 -6.19 5.50 13.16
C ASP A 251 -6.03 6.52 14.31
N PRO A 252 -4.94 7.33 14.32
CA PRO A 252 -4.75 8.35 15.34
C PRO A 252 -5.60 9.61 15.09
N VAL A 253 -5.97 9.88 13.83
CA VAL A 253 -6.64 11.13 13.41
C VAL A 253 -8.12 11.12 13.83
N GLY A 254 -8.76 9.97 13.81
CA GLY A 254 -10.18 9.85 14.17
C GLY A 254 -10.49 9.97 15.67
N LYS A 255 -9.48 10.06 16.54
CA LYS A 255 -9.65 10.22 18.00
C LYS A 255 -9.67 11.67 18.47
N GLY A 256 -9.37 12.63 17.60
CA GLY A 256 -9.24 14.06 17.92
C GLY A 256 -10.46 14.93 17.57
N ALA A 257 -11.53 14.36 17.01
CA ALA A 257 -12.76 15.06 16.65
C ALA A 257 -13.95 14.43 17.40
N ALA A 258 -13.97 14.59 18.70
CA ALA A 258 -15.13 14.36 19.56
C ALA A 258 -15.35 15.60 20.41
#